data_d5db6b2e251c53f1541bc4dd94f9dac4
#
_entry.id   d5db6b2e251c53f1541bc4dd94f9dac4
#
_cell.length_a   1.000
_cell.length_b   1.000
_cell.length_c   1.000
_cell.angle_alpha   90.00
_cell.angle_beta   90.00
_cell.angle_gamma   90.00
#
_symmetry.space_group_name_H-M   'P 1'
#
loop_
_entity.id
_entity.type
_entity.pdbx_description
1 polymer ?
#
loop_
_entity_poly.entity_id
_entity_poly.type
_entity_poly.pdbx_seq_one_letter_code
_entity_poly.pdbx_strand_id
1 'polypeptide(L)'
;MQPDGRSKQDGDTTRLHTAEIEGYRSLRNVEVAFESLTACIGPNGSGKSSLLGALKLFFDPTSAVDTRDYWCGPDGPVQEIAIRLTFAELTTEERTQFEPYLDEAERLKVERRFELDGAATYLGHRQAVPAFTNIRMLDRAHRDKFNELVESGDFEGLERAASKDEAFQKMRAWEAANPDQCQVLEVEFEPLDELFEAVNFLSVEAFEDPATHVDAQGKGAIGKLLGEVIDHRAVQEALDAIAEDATERSRALLLERSDGFRSFTDAMKNQLDRFAPGFSVKVDWTPPTIRGATPKLEVNIESAEGLQRPLSYQGHGVQRALMYAALTAQVEADAGARGDPILLVIEEPEAFQHPLSCRVLSATLRELSQRNYQIIYSTHSPYFIHPELIGGLRIFRREDRAGDGASTHIESLDEARLLEVWLQVFELERATTTTQSVLAHLQPHLPAEVLEGLFARLCVLVEGPGDAAVVRAAASLRGLDLDSAGISVLHTSGKAAMPNVSTFLSLAGVEVYPVFDLDRDKAESNQHRGAELQIMRSLAIDGDPEVGVGEKYACWEKNLTEQLRDELGDSYDKALAQAAESCGYSSSRGEKVATVMSELLQRAEAMGKRSESVSHLGERLAQLIGD
;
A
#
# COMPACT_ATOMS: atom_id res chain seq x y z
N MET A 1 34.83 -3.47 3.80
CA MET A 1 35.59 -2.58 2.91
C MET A 1 34.54 -1.79 2.15
N GLN A 2 34.40 -0.55 2.52
CA GLN A 2 33.55 0.56 2.04
C GLN A 2 32.17 0.22 1.51
N PRO A 3 31.09 0.70 2.15
CA PRO A 3 29.79 0.81 1.54
C PRO A 3 29.82 1.92 0.50
N ASP A 4 29.14 1.64 -0.62
CA ASP A 4 29.03 2.49 -1.79
C ASP A 4 28.65 3.93 -1.43
N GLY A 5 29.51 4.83 -1.92
CA GLY A 5 29.31 6.26 -1.84
C GLY A 5 28.16 6.72 -2.76
N ARG A 6 26.95 6.66 -2.28
CA ARG A 6 25.93 7.61 -2.71
C ARG A 6 26.26 8.93 -2.05
N SER A 7 26.74 9.88 -2.82
CA SER A 7 26.88 11.27 -2.39
C SER A 7 25.49 11.72 -1.88
N LYS A 8 25.37 11.94 -0.56
CA LYS A 8 24.23 12.63 0.03
C LYS A 8 24.16 14.01 -0.63
N GLN A 9 23.25 14.15 -1.60
CA GLN A 9 22.82 15.45 -2.05
C GLN A 9 21.79 15.95 -1.03
N ASP A 10 21.87 17.19 -0.62
CA ASP A 10 20.90 17.89 0.23
C ASP A 10 19.49 17.74 -0.33
N GLY A 11 18.71 16.81 0.20
CA GLY A 11 17.40 16.44 -0.32
C GLY A 11 16.76 15.26 0.40
N ASP A 12 17.14 15.00 1.66
CA ASP A 12 16.42 14.04 2.51
C ASP A 12 14.95 14.51 2.64
N THR A 13 14.01 13.62 2.36
CA THR A 13 12.56 13.86 2.48
C THR A 13 12.00 12.81 3.41
N THR A 14 11.24 13.22 4.43
CA THR A 14 10.66 12.30 5.41
C THR A 14 9.84 11.20 4.74
N ARG A 15 10.18 9.94 5.07
CA ARG A 15 9.53 8.74 4.52
C ARG A 15 9.03 7.83 5.62
N LEU A 16 7.87 7.23 5.39
CA LEU A 16 7.36 6.15 6.20
C LEU A 16 8.24 4.90 5.98
N HIS A 17 8.95 4.47 7.02
CA HIS A 17 9.86 3.34 6.95
C HIS A 17 9.18 2.03 7.31
N THR A 18 8.49 1.98 8.47
CA THR A 18 7.74 0.80 8.91
C THR A 18 6.41 1.17 9.54
N ALA A 19 5.45 0.23 9.48
CA ALA A 19 4.25 0.25 10.29
C ALA A 19 4.14 -1.04 11.10
N GLU A 20 3.95 -0.91 12.41
CA GLU A 20 3.58 -1.99 13.32
C GLU A 20 2.10 -1.78 13.70
N ILE A 21 1.26 -2.78 13.44
CA ILE A 21 -0.19 -2.67 13.68
C ILE A 21 -0.65 -3.84 14.51
N GLU A 22 -1.26 -3.52 15.64
CA GLU A 22 -1.79 -4.50 16.58
C GLU A 22 -3.29 -4.30 16.76
N GLY A 23 -4.03 -5.39 16.71
CA GLY A 23 -5.43 -5.42 17.11
C GLY A 23 -6.43 -4.80 16.15
N TYR A 24 -6.05 -4.45 14.90
CA TYR A 24 -6.93 -3.79 13.94
C TYR A 24 -7.47 -4.75 12.87
N ARG A 25 -8.77 -5.00 12.84
CA ARG A 25 -9.49 -5.88 11.90
C ARG A 25 -8.85 -7.26 11.80
N SER A 26 -8.25 -7.62 10.65
CA SER A 26 -7.51 -8.88 10.46
C SER A 26 -6.03 -8.79 10.88
N LEU A 27 -5.54 -7.60 11.21
CA LEU A 27 -4.16 -7.34 11.60
C LEU A 27 -4.02 -7.53 13.11
N ARG A 28 -3.72 -8.76 13.55
CA ARG A 28 -3.55 -9.07 14.97
C ARG A 28 -2.27 -8.47 15.53
N ASN A 29 -1.17 -8.74 14.84
CA ASN A 29 0.16 -8.20 15.12
C ASN A 29 0.98 -8.35 13.84
N VAL A 30 1.17 -7.26 13.11
CA VAL A 30 1.87 -7.25 11.85
C VAL A 30 2.88 -6.11 11.81
N GLU A 31 4.01 -6.36 11.19
CA GLU A 31 5.03 -5.37 10.87
C GLU A 31 5.24 -5.33 9.37
N VAL A 32 5.26 -4.12 8.79
CA VAL A 32 5.42 -3.91 7.35
C VAL A 32 6.45 -2.81 7.13
N ALA A 33 7.50 -3.11 6.39
CA ALA A 33 8.42 -2.11 5.88
C ALA A 33 7.94 -1.55 4.53
N PHE A 34 8.25 -0.30 4.23
CA PHE A 34 7.84 0.37 3.00
C PHE A 34 9.03 0.87 2.22
N GLU A 35 8.94 0.72 0.90
CA GLU A 35 9.85 1.29 -0.07
C GLU A 35 9.23 2.53 -0.72
N SER A 36 9.97 3.19 -1.63
CA SER A 36 9.41 4.32 -2.39
C SER A 36 8.16 3.92 -3.19
N LEU A 37 8.10 2.67 -3.65
CA LEU A 37 6.91 2.07 -4.27
C LEU A 37 6.65 0.73 -3.59
N THR A 38 5.53 0.61 -2.90
CA THR A 38 5.13 -0.61 -2.19
C THR A 38 3.81 -1.13 -2.72
N ALA A 39 3.82 -2.36 -3.23
CA ALA A 39 2.65 -3.06 -3.74
C ALA A 39 2.18 -4.13 -2.74
N CYS A 40 0.97 -3.99 -2.22
CA CYS A 40 0.32 -4.96 -1.35
C CYS A 40 -0.54 -5.90 -2.21
N ILE A 41 -0.15 -7.17 -2.30
CA ILE A 41 -0.83 -8.19 -3.09
C ILE A 41 -1.32 -9.36 -2.24
N GLY A 42 -2.25 -10.14 -2.75
CA GLY A 42 -2.78 -11.32 -2.07
C GLY A 42 -4.27 -11.50 -2.31
N PRO A 43 -4.87 -12.62 -1.83
CA PRO A 43 -6.28 -12.92 -2.00
C PRO A 43 -7.21 -11.87 -1.39
N ASN A 44 -8.51 -11.91 -1.76
CA ASN A 44 -9.53 -11.11 -1.10
C ASN A 44 -9.63 -11.48 0.39
N GLY A 45 -9.80 -10.47 1.25
CA GLY A 45 -9.91 -10.68 2.70
C GLY A 45 -8.58 -11.03 3.39
N SER A 46 -7.42 -10.91 2.73
CA SER A 46 -6.10 -11.19 3.33
C SER A 46 -5.56 -10.06 4.22
N GLY A 47 -6.23 -8.89 4.27
CA GLY A 47 -5.84 -7.79 5.15
C GLY A 47 -5.21 -6.58 4.45
N LYS A 48 -5.11 -6.55 3.11
CA LYS A 48 -4.56 -5.41 2.34
C LYS A 48 -5.29 -4.10 2.65
N SER A 49 -6.61 -4.08 2.50
CA SER A 49 -7.44 -2.90 2.83
C SER A 49 -7.38 -2.55 4.32
N SER A 50 -7.14 -3.52 5.19
CA SER A 50 -6.94 -3.25 6.62
C SER A 50 -5.64 -2.49 6.86
N LEU A 51 -4.53 -2.83 6.18
CA LEU A 51 -3.28 -2.07 6.26
C LEU A 51 -3.48 -0.62 5.78
N LEU A 52 -4.05 -0.43 4.58
CA LEU A 52 -4.29 0.91 4.04
C LEU A 52 -5.25 1.72 4.92
N GLY A 53 -6.29 1.06 5.46
CA GLY A 53 -7.22 1.65 6.42
C GLY A 53 -6.54 2.07 7.74
N ALA A 54 -5.59 1.30 8.25
CA ALA A 54 -4.82 1.65 9.44
C ALA A 54 -3.93 2.88 9.19
N LEU A 55 -3.28 2.98 8.02
CA LEU A 55 -2.52 4.17 7.64
C LEU A 55 -3.44 5.41 7.56
N LYS A 56 -4.60 5.30 6.89
CA LYS A 56 -5.59 6.37 6.84
C LYS A 56 -6.06 6.77 8.24
N LEU A 57 -6.34 5.77 9.09
CA LEU A 57 -6.76 5.99 10.46
C LEU A 57 -5.69 6.75 11.26
N PHE A 58 -4.40 6.48 11.03
CA PHE A 58 -3.32 7.20 11.70
C PHE A 58 -3.27 8.69 11.30
N PHE A 59 -3.41 9.01 10.02
CA PHE A 59 -3.29 10.37 9.50
C PHE A 59 -4.58 11.21 9.56
N ASP A 60 -5.69 10.66 10.04
CA ASP A 60 -6.94 11.41 10.24
C ASP A 60 -7.29 11.50 11.74
N PRO A 61 -6.88 12.57 12.46
CA PRO A 61 -7.13 12.71 13.89
C PRO A 61 -8.61 12.67 14.26
N THR A 62 -9.49 12.99 13.30
CA THR A 62 -10.95 13.04 13.52
C THR A 62 -11.63 11.69 13.38
N SER A 63 -10.91 10.69 12.82
CA SER A 63 -11.46 9.35 12.62
C SER A 63 -11.58 8.60 13.95
N ALA A 64 -12.69 7.88 14.09
CA ALA A 64 -12.98 7.01 15.22
C ALA A 64 -13.04 5.56 14.76
N VAL A 65 -12.79 4.64 15.68
CA VAL A 65 -12.93 3.20 15.46
C VAL A 65 -14.28 2.70 15.98
N ASP A 66 -14.84 1.70 15.28
CA ASP A 66 -16.03 0.96 15.72
C ASP A 66 -15.57 -0.33 16.44
N THR A 67 -16.42 -0.91 17.28
CA THR A 67 -16.12 -2.19 17.95
C THR A 67 -15.80 -3.31 16.97
N ARG A 68 -16.28 -3.25 15.73
CA ARG A 68 -15.98 -4.18 14.63
C ARG A 68 -14.59 -4.00 14.04
N ASP A 69 -13.91 -2.91 14.31
CA ASP A 69 -12.54 -2.66 13.87
C ASP A 69 -11.50 -3.34 14.78
N TYR A 70 -11.90 -3.76 15.98
CA TYR A 70 -11.02 -4.52 16.88
C TYR A 70 -10.88 -5.96 16.42
N TRP A 71 -9.64 -6.45 16.38
CA TRP A 71 -9.40 -7.87 16.10
C TRP A 71 -10.11 -8.75 17.14
N CYS A 72 -10.81 -9.78 16.65
CA CYS A 72 -11.59 -10.67 17.50
C CYS A 72 -11.03 -12.08 17.42
N GLY A 73 -10.47 -12.55 18.52
CA GLY A 73 -10.03 -13.93 18.72
C GLY A 73 -11.11 -14.79 19.39
N PRO A 74 -10.76 -16.02 19.78
CA PRO A 74 -11.67 -16.94 20.47
C PRO A 74 -12.21 -16.40 21.80
N ASP A 75 -11.41 -15.57 22.48
CA ASP A 75 -11.75 -14.96 23.78
C ASP A 75 -12.48 -13.61 23.65
N GLY A 76 -12.81 -13.20 22.42
CA GLY A 76 -13.46 -11.93 22.13
C GLY A 76 -12.53 -10.89 21.51
N PRO A 77 -12.98 -9.62 21.41
CA PRO A 77 -12.18 -8.54 20.85
C PRO A 77 -11.03 -8.14 21.78
N VAL A 78 -9.91 -7.71 21.18
CA VAL A 78 -8.81 -7.12 21.95
C VAL A 78 -9.25 -5.82 22.62
N GLN A 79 -8.51 -5.37 23.65
CA GLN A 79 -8.86 -4.19 24.44
C GLN A 79 -8.37 -2.89 23.80
N GLU A 80 -7.38 -2.97 22.92
CA GLU A 80 -6.77 -1.81 22.27
C GLU A 80 -6.38 -2.08 20.82
N ILE A 81 -6.31 -1.03 20.02
CA ILE A 81 -5.67 -1.01 18.71
C ILE A 81 -4.47 -0.09 18.81
N ALA A 82 -3.29 -0.56 18.40
CA ALA A 82 -2.09 0.25 18.31
C ALA A 82 -1.57 0.30 16.87
N ILE A 83 -1.37 1.51 16.34
CA ILE A 83 -0.80 1.77 15.02
C ILE A 83 0.47 2.57 15.24
N ARG A 84 1.64 1.94 15.06
CA ARG A 84 2.96 2.55 15.24
C ARG A 84 3.60 2.77 13.90
N LEU A 85 3.88 4.02 13.56
CA LEU A 85 4.58 4.38 12.34
C LEU A 85 5.98 4.89 12.67
N THR A 86 6.96 4.38 11.93
CA THR A 86 8.35 4.83 12.04
C THR A 86 8.73 5.58 10.77
N PHE A 87 9.18 6.82 10.93
CA PHE A 87 9.62 7.70 9.85
C PHE A 87 11.15 7.79 9.85
N ALA A 88 11.73 7.83 8.65
CA ALA A 88 13.16 7.95 8.42
C ALA A 88 13.45 9.02 7.36
N GLU A 89 14.72 9.28 7.09
CA GLU A 89 15.18 10.27 6.09
C GLU A 89 14.68 11.69 6.37
N LEU A 90 14.50 12.04 7.66
CA LEU A 90 14.06 13.37 8.07
C LEU A 90 15.03 14.45 7.60
N THR A 91 14.53 15.60 7.18
CA THR A 91 15.31 16.79 6.87
C THR A 91 16.01 17.34 8.10
N THR A 92 17.00 18.20 7.93
CA THR A 92 17.71 18.84 9.07
C THR A 92 16.77 19.68 9.95
N GLU A 93 15.77 20.32 9.35
CA GLU A 93 14.74 21.11 10.06
C GLU A 93 13.84 20.20 10.89
N GLU A 94 13.33 19.12 10.31
CA GLU A 94 12.49 18.12 10.98
C GLU A 94 13.24 17.38 12.09
N ARG A 95 14.52 17.04 11.89
CA ARG A 95 15.37 16.47 12.96
C ARG A 95 15.48 17.41 14.14
N THR A 96 15.64 18.70 13.91
CA THR A 96 15.69 19.69 15.00
C THR A 96 14.35 19.80 15.70
N GLN A 97 13.24 19.73 14.95
CA GLN A 97 11.88 19.85 15.46
C GLN A 97 11.47 18.62 16.28
N PHE A 98 11.81 17.42 15.80
CA PHE A 98 11.46 16.15 16.45
C PHE A 98 12.57 15.58 17.35
N GLU A 99 13.69 16.30 17.52
CA GLU A 99 14.88 15.86 18.26
C GLU A 99 14.57 15.09 19.57
N PRO A 100 13.62 15.53 20.43
CA PRO A 100 13.34 14.84 21.69
C PRO A 100 12.73 13.43 21.53
N TYR A 101 12.22 13.10 20.34
CA TYR A 101 11.52 11.84 20.02
C TYR A 101 12.31 10.92 19.10
N LEU A 102 13.49 11.33 18.65
CA LEU A 102 14.30 10.53 17.73
C LEU A 102 14.99 9.38 18.45
N ASP A 103 15.09 8.24 17.78
CA ASP A 103 15.91 7.11 18.22
C ASP A 103 17.41 7.31 17.87
N GLU A 104 18.26 6.36 18.30
CA GLU A 104 19.72 6.40 18.01
C GLU A 104 20.05 6.38 16.50
N ALA A 105 19.11 5.94 15.66
CA ALA A 105 19.23 5.92 14.21
C ALA A 105 18.60 7.15 13.54
N GLU A 106 18.29 8.21 14.30
CA GLU A 106 17.62 9.44 13.86
C GLU A 106 16.24 9.18 13.20
N ARG A 107 15.50 8.17 13.68
CA ARG A 107 14.15 7.84 13.22
C ARG A 107 13.12 8.31 14.24
N LEU A 108 11.96 8.75 13.72
CA LEU A 108 10.83 9.18 14.51
C LEU A 108 9.80 8.04 14.57
N LYS A 109 9.49 7.54 15.78
CA LYS A 109 8.44 6.54 16.00
C LYS A 109 7.26 7.17 16.74
N VAL A 110 6.07 7.13 16.13
CA VAL A 110 4.82 7.66 16.68
C VAL A 110 3.76 6.56 16.66
N GLU A 111 3.05 6.41 17.77
CA GLU A 111 1.95 5.47 17.92
C GLU A 111 0.62 6.24 17.99
N ARG A 112 -0.41 5.75 17.30
CA ARG A 112 -1.80 6.10 17.57
C ARG A 112 -2.49 4.91 18.23
N ARG A 113 -2.95 5.10 19.47
CA ARG A 113 -3.60 4.06 20.29
C ARG A 113 -5.09 4.39 20.44
N PHE A 114 -5.92 3.36 20.28
CA PHE A 114 -7.35 3.42 20.51
C PHE A 114 -7.72 2.42 21.59
N GLU A 115 -8.37 2.89 22.63
CA GLU A 115 -8.93 2.05 23.68
C GLU A 115 -10.35 1.60 23.33
N LEU A 116 -10.82 0.49 23.88
CA LEU A 116 -12.14 -0.07 23.56
C LEU A 116 -13.30 0.87 23.90
N ASP A 117 -13.11 1.86 24.77
CA ASP A 117 -14.06 2.91 25.09
C ASP A 117 -14.12 4.04 24.03
N GLY A 118 -13.27 3.96 23.00
CA GLY A 118 -13.19 4.89 21.89
C GLY A 118 -12.24 6.06 22.10
N ALA A 119 -11.53 6.14 23.23
CA ALA A 119 -10.47 7.14 23.43
C ALA A 119 -9.31 6.90 22.44
N ALA A 120 -8.79 7.96 21.84
CA ALA A 120 -7.67 7.90 20.91
C ALA A 120 -6.57 8.88 21.34
N THR A 121 -5.32 8.40 21.40
CA THR A 121 -4.18 9.19 21.84
C THR A 121 -2.99 8.96 20.91
N TYR A 122 -2.23 10.00 20.59
CA TYR A 122 -0.94 9.90 19.92
C TYR A 122 0.17 9.87 20.95
N LEU A 123 1.07 8.90 20.81
CA LEU A 123 2.15 8.64 21.74
C LEU A 123 3.49 8.64 21.00
N GLY A 124 4.52 9.12 21.67
CA GLY A 124 5.90 9.07 21.19
C GLY A 124 6.84 8.62 22.31
N HIS A 125 8.04 8.20 21.95
CA HIS A 125 9.07 7.85 22.91
C HIS A 125 10.09 8.97 22.98
N ARG A 126 10.37 9.46 24.19
CA ARG A 126 11.43 10.46 24.38
C ARG A 126 12.15 10.29 25.69
N GLN A 127 13.34 10.87 25.76
CA GLN A 127 14.05 11.03 27.03
C GLN A 127 13.26 12.00 27.92
N ALA A 128 12.72 11.51 29.02
CA ALA A 128 11.88 12.28 29.92
C ALA A 128 12.04 11.85 31.39
N VAL A 129 11.65 12.72 32.29
CA VAL A 129 11.60 12.42 33.72
C VAL A 129 10.21 11.84 34.05
N PRO A 130 10.11 10.68 34.72
CA PRO A 130 8.82 10.06 35.05
C PRO A 130 7.87 10.99 35.82
N ALA A 131 8.39 11.77 36.76
CA ALA A 131 7.59 12.73 37.52
C ALA A 131 6.97 13.83 36.62
N PHE A 132 7.70 14.29 35.60
CA PHE A 132 7.22 15.30 34.67
C PHE A 132 6.19 14.72 33.71
N THR A 133 6.41 13.50 33.24
CA THR A 133 5.45 12.77 32.40
C THR A 133 4.13 12.58 33.12
N ASN A 134 4.15 12.14 34.37
CA ASN A 134 2.94 12.01 35.19
C ASN A 134 2.16 13.33 35.31
N ILE A 135 2.84 14.47 35.39
CA ILE A 135 2.18 15.78 35.43
C ILE A 135 1.55 16.14 34.08
N ARG A 136 2.23 15.83 32.97
CA ARG A 136 1.71 16.08 31.60
C ARG A 136 0.46 15.26 31.30
N MET A 137 0.36 14.06 31.80
CA MET A 137 -0.77 13.15 31.61
C MET A 137 -2.00 13.47 32.48
N LEU A 138 -1.97 14.52 33.30
CA LEU A 138 -3.11 14.91 34.10
C LEU A 138 -4.16 15.67 33.25
N ASP A 139 -5.44 15.43 33.47
CA ASP A 139 -6.53 16.21 32.85
C ASP A 139 -6.54 17.68 33.25
N ARG A 140 -6.09 17.96 34.45
CA ARG A 140 -6.13 19.31 35.06
C ARG A 140 -5.09 19.47 36.17
N ALA A 141 -4.94 20.72 36.66
CA ALA A 141 -4.05 21.07 37.78
C ALA A 141 -2.54 20.89 37.50
N HIS A 142 -2.13 20.86 36.22
CA HIS A 142 -0.72 20.69 35.80
C HIS A 142 0.23 21.67 36.51
N ARG A 143 -0.10 22.98 36.51
CA ARG A 143 0.70 24.02 37.17
C ARG A 143 0.85 23.77 38.66
N ASP A 144 -0.24 23.43 39.35
CA ASP A 144 -0.23 23.25 40.79
C ASP A 144 0.59 22.02 41.16
N LYS A 145 0.44 20.91 40.43
CA LYS A 145 1.25 19.71 40.63
C LYS A 145 2.72 19.90 40.26
N PHE A 146 3.01 20.69 39.24
CA PHE A 146 4.38 21.06 38.92
C PHE A 146 4.99 21.90 40.05
N ASN A 147 4.26 22.89 40.58
CA ASN A 147 4.75 23.72 41.67
C ASN A 147 4.91 22.93 43.00
N GLU A 148 4.05 21.94 43.28
CA GLU A 148 4.26 20.98 44.37
C GLU A 148 5.58 20.19 44.18
N LEU A 149 5.88 19.74 42.95
CA LEU A 149 7.12 19.03 42.62
C LEU A 149 8.37 19.94 42.78
N VAL A 150 8.28 21.21 42.42
CA VAL A 150 9.35 22.19 42.65
C VAL A 150 9.62 22.38 44.17
N GLU A 151 8.56 22.34 44.97
CA GLU A 151 8.67 22.49 46.45
C GLU A 151 9.27 21.25 47.12
N SER A 152 9.20 20.05 46.49
CA SER A 152 9.85 18.86 47.04
C SER A 152 11.38 18.98 47.08
N GLY A 153 11.95 19.82 46.21
CA GLY A 153 13.40 20.05 46.11
C GLY A 153 14.17 18.93 45.42
N ASP A 154 13.47 17.95 44.82
CA ASP A 154 14.11 16.79 44.17
C ASP A 154 14.77 17.18 42.83
N PHE A 155 14.44 18.34 42.28
CA PHE A 155 14.91 18.81 40.94
C PHE A 155 15.64 20.15 41.10
N GLU A 156 16.96 20.11 41.23
CA GLU A 156 17.79 21.28 41.44
C GLU A 156 17.68 22.24 40.22
N GLY A 157 17.48 23.52 40.51
CA GLY A 157 17.36 24.57 39.49
C GLY A 157 15.96 24.73 38.87
N LEU A 158 14.98 23.91 39.25
CA LEU A 158 13.62 24.02 38.76
C LEU A 158 12.87 25.12 39.55
N GLU A 159 12.27 26.07 38.85
CA GLU A 159 11.53 27.19 39.43
C GLU A 159 10.01 27.05 39.23
N ARG A 160 9.22 27.67 40.12
CA ARG A 160 7.75 27.70 40.02
C ARG A 160 7.28 28.30 38.69
N ALA A 161 6.16 27.82 38.17
CA ALA A 161 5.50 28.30 36.95
C ALA A 161 4.21 29.04 37.28
N ALA A 162 3.89 30.10 36.51
CA ALA A 162 2.67 30.86 36.62
C ALA A 162 1.50 30.27 35.80
N SER A 163 1.80 29.48 34.75
CA SER A 163 0.82 28.86 33.87
C SER A 163 1.17 27.42 33.58
N LYS A 164 0.24 26.66 32.93
CA LYS A 164 0.49 25.30 32.40
C LYS A 164 1.63 25.32 31.38
N ASP A 165 1.59 26.25 30.43
CA ASP A 165 2.54 26.32 29.34
C ASP A 165 3.96 26.61 29.83
N GLU A 166 4.07 27.54 30.82
CA GLU A 166 5.35 27.83 31.48
C GLU A 166 5.88 26.60 32.24
N ALA A 167 5.00 25.82 32.90
CA ALA A 167 5.40 24.61 33.59
C ALA A 167 5.98 23.59 32.59
N PHE A 168 5.32 23.41 31.46
CA PHE A 168 5.79 22.48 30.39
C PHE A 168 7.10 22.95 29.78
N GLN A 169 7.29 24.23 29.51
CA GLN A 169 8.56 24.81 29.05
C GLN A 169 9.69 24.55 30.03
N LYS A 170 9.44 24.79 31.34
CA LYS A 170 10.45 24.59 32.40
C LYS A 170 10.82 23.10 32.54
N MET A 171 9.86 22.17 32.43
CA MET A 171 10.13 20.74 32.42
C MET A 171 11.04 20.36 31.24
N ARG A 172 10.72 20.84 30.02
CA ARG A 172 11.55 20.57 28.83
C ARG A 172 12.97 21.12 28.97
N ALA A 173 13.10 22.36 29.41
CA ALA A 173 14.40 22.97 29.60
C ALA A 173 15.26 22.23 30.65
N TRP A 174 14.61 21.72 31.72
CA TRP A 174 15.29 20.96 32.75
C TRP A 174 15.72 19.56 32.21
N GLU A 175 14.86 18.86 31.48
CA GLU A 175 15.16 17.57 30.85
C GLU A 175 16.34 17.70 29.87
N ALA A 176 16.36 18.72 29.04
CA ALA A 176 17.44 18.99 28.11
C ALA A 176 18.79 19.30 28.82
N ALA A 177 18.74 19.93 30.00
CA ALA A 177 19.93 20.21 30.79
C ALA A 177 20.44 19.02 31.62
N ASN A 178 19.61 17.98 31.84
CA ASN A 178 19.90 16.83 32.72
C ASN A 178 19.59 15.50 32.04
N PRO A 179 20.15 15.16 30.87
CA PRO A 179 19.84 13.95 30.13
C PRO A 179 20.13 12.67 30.92
N ASP A 180 21.14 12.67 31.78
CA ASP A 180 21.50 11.51 32.63
C ASP A 180 20.42 11.15 33.67
N GLN A 181 19.47 12.03 33.94
CA GLN A 181 18.34 11.83 34.86
C GLN A 181 17.05 11.47 34.11
N CYS A 182 17.08 11.47 32.79
CA CYS A 182 15.97 11.10 31.94
C CYS A 182 15.99 9.60 31.62
N GLN A 183 14.82 9.07 31.37
CA GLN A 183 14.61 7.71 30.88
C GLN A 183 13.80 7.78 29.59
N VAL A 184 13.95 6.78 28.71
CA VAL A 184 13.06 6.67 27.55
C VAL A 184 11.67 6.28 28.05
N LEU A 185 10.72 7.19 27.88
CA LEU A 185 9.34 7.03 28.33
C LEU A 185 8.39 7.24 27.16
N GLU A 186 7.30 6.50 27.19
CA GLU A 186 6.13 6.76 26.35
C GLU A 186 5.41 8.00 26.88
N VAL A 187 5.20 8.99 26.01
CA VAL A 187 4.57 10.26 26.34
C VAL A 187 3.61 10.66 25.22
N GLU A 188 2.67 11.57 25.52
CA GLU A 188 1.84 12.17 24.48
C GLU A 188 2.73 12.87 23.43
N PHE A 189 2.46 12.58 22.14
CA PHE A 189 3.19 13.17 21.03
C PHE A 189 2.61 14.54 20.69
N GLU A 190 3.32 15.59 21.08
CA GLU A 190 2.83 16.98 20.99
C GLU A 190 2.92 17.60 19.57
N PRO A 191 4.01 17.39 18.76
CA PRO A 191 4.18 18.04 17.46
C PRO A 191 3.45 17.28 16.33
N LEU A 192 2.13 17.04 16.50
CA LEU A 192 1.35 16.23 15.57
C LEU A 192 1.04 16.98 14.26
N ASP A 193 0.71 18.26 14.34
CA ASP A 193 0.42 19.08 13.15
C ASP A 193 1.66 19.18 12.25
N GLU A 194 2.83 19.36 12.86
CA GLU A 194 4.11 19.43 12.19
C GLU A 194 4.47 18.10 11.50
N LEU A 195 4.14 16.96 12.12
CA LEU A 195 4.32 15.65 11.48
C LEU A 195 3.44 15.50 10.25
N PHE A 196 2.19 15.97 10.34
CA PHE A 196 1.27 15.88 9.21
C PHE A 196 1.63 16.84 8.06
N GLU A 197 2.22 18.00 8.38
CA GLU A 197 2.81 18.88 7.37
C GLU A 197 4.04 18.25 6.72
N ALA A 198 4.93 17.61 7.51
CA ALA A 198 6.14 16.96 7.00
C ALA A 198 5.85 15.76 6.08
N VAL A 199 4.74 15.04 6.29
CA VAL A 199 4.45 13.78 5.54
C VAL A 199 3.45 13.97 4.40
N ASN A 200 2.66 15.02 4.35
CA ASN A 200 1.62 15.29 3.33
C ASN A 200 0.88 14.03 2.84
N PHE A 201 0.05 13.46 3.71
CA PHE A 201 -0.66 12.21 3.46
C PHE A 201 -1.84 12.39 2.50
N LEU A 202 -1.90 11.52 1.48
CA LEU A 202 -2.98 11.47 0.50
C LEU A 202 -3.49 10.04 0.34
N SER A 203 -4.80 9.81 0.52
CA SER A 203 -5.42 8.49 0.33
C SER A 203 -6.47 8.48 -0.77
N VAL A 204 -6.53 7.38 -1.53
CA VAL A 204 -7.50 7.12 -2.60
C VAL A 204 -8.11 5.74 -2.39
N GLU A 205 -9.38 5.69 -2.03
CA GLU A 205 -10.09 4.43 -1.77
C GLU A 205 -10.71 3.82 -3.04
N ALA A 206 -10.89 2.49 -3.06
CA ALA A 206 -11.42 1.77 -4.21
C ALA A 206 -12.87 2.14 -4.53
N PHE A 207 -13.70 2.33 -3.50
CA PHE A 207 -15.16 2.47 -3.60
C PHE A 207 -15.69 3.81 -3.05
N GLU A 208 -14.83 4.74 -2.71
CA GLU A 208 -15.27 6.08 -2.32
C GLU A 208 -15.83 6.82 -3.55
N ASP A 209 -16.89 7.61 -3.34
CA ASP A 209 -17.43 8.46 -4.42
C ASP A 209 -16.32 9.47 -4.81
N PRO A 210 -15.74 9.35 -6.01
CA PRO A 210 -14.67 10.26 -6.42
C PRO A 210 -15.09 11.74 -6.45
N ALA A 211 -16.40 12.04 -6.40
CA ALA A 211 -16.89 13.40 -6.21
C ALA A 211 -16.51 13.98 -4.84
N THR A 212 -16.31 13.13 -3.83
CA THR A 212 -15.80 13.55 -2.51
C THR A 212 -14.34 13.97 -2.57
N HIS A 213 -13.58 13.44 -3.54
CA HIS A 213 -12.19 13.83 -3.78
C HIS A 213 -12.04 15.25 -4.34
N VAL A 214 -13.11 15.84 -4.85
CA VAL A 214 -13.20 17.23 -5.31
C VAL A 214 -14.01 18.06 -4.33
N ASP A 215 -13.80 17.86 -3.04
CA ASP A 215 -14.46 18.70 -2.04
C ASP A 215 -14.06 20.15 -2.25
N ALA A 216 -15.06 21.00 -2.22
CA ALA A 216 -14.94 22.45 -2.35
C ALA A 216 -14.04 23.11 -1.28
N GLN A 217 -13.65 22.36 -0.26
CA GLN A 217 -12.76 22.81 0.81
C GLN A 217 -11.30 22.28 0.65
N GLY A 218 -10.98 21.63 -0.49
CA GLY A 218 -9.65 21.11 -0.76
C GLY A 218 -9.25 19.86 0.05
N LYS A 219 -10.21 19.24 0.75
CA LYS A 219 -9.95 18.07 1.60
C LYS A 219 -9.80 16.76 0.82
N GLY A 220 -10.38 16.68 -0.38
CA GLY A 220 -10.28 15.51 -1.25
C GLY A 220 -8.93 15.43 -1.99
N ALA A 221 -8.59 14.26 -2.51
CA ALA A 221 -7.34 13.99 -3.20
C ALA A 221 -7.06 14.98 -4.35
N ILE A 222 -8.03 15.22 -5.23
CA ILE A 222 -7.90 16.17 -6.34
C ILE A 222 -7.79 17.60 -5.81
N GLY A 223 -8.55 17.95 -4.76
CA GLY A 223 -8.49 19.27 -4.11
C GLY A 223 -7.11 19.57 -3.54
N LYS A 224 -6.48 18.60 -2.89
CA LYS A 224 -5.11 18.72 -2.38
C LYS A 224 -4.09 18.86 -3.51
N LEU A 225 -4.15 17.99 -4.53
CA LEU A 225 -3.25 18.05 -5.69
C LEU A 225 -3.36 19.37 -6.46
N LEU A 226 -4.56 19.89 -6.66
CA LEU A 226 -4.76 21.19 -7.30
C LEU A 226 -4.39 22.34 -6.35
N GLY A 227 -4.51 22.14 -5.04
CA GLY A 227 -4.10 23.09 -4.02
C GLY A 227 -2.61 23.36 -4.00
N GLU A 228 -1.79 22.37 -4.30
CA GLU A 228 -0.33 22.54 -4.42
C GLU A 228 0.08 23.37 -5.63
N VAL A 229 -0.74 23.36 -6.70
CA VAL A 229 -0.51 24.18 -7.92
C VAL A 229 -1.02 25.61 -7.74
N ILE A 230 -2.04 25.80 -6.88
CA ILE A 230 -2.63 27.12 -6.60
C ILE A 230 -2.01 27.62 -5.29
N ASP A 231 -1.31 28.73 -5.35
CA ASP A 231 -0.85 29.42 -4.15
C ASP A 231 -2.05 29.94 -3.33
N HIS A 232 -2.66 29.01 -2.57
CA HIS A 232 -3.80 29.32 -1.71
C HIS A 232 -3.50 30.43 -0.70
N ARG A 233 -2.26 30.55 -0.27
CA ARG A 233 -1.84 31.57 0.69
C ARG A 233 -1.88 32.96 0.05
N ALA A 234 -1.33 33.11 -1.15
CA ALA A 234 -1.39 34.38 -1.88
C ALA A 234 -2.83 34.76 -2.27
N VAL A 235 -3.66 33.77 -2.64
CA VAL A 235 -5.09 34.00 -2.91
C VAL A 235 -5.85 34.40 -1.64
N GLN A 236 -5.59 33.76 -0.50
CA GLN A 236 -6.23 34.08 0.77
C GLN A 236 -5.81 35.48 1.27
N GLU A 237 -4.52 35.81 1.20
CA GLU A 237 -4.01 37.14 1.55
C GLU A 237 -4.67 38.24 0.68
N ALA A 238 -4.85 37.97 -0.62
CA ALA A 238 -5.55 38.90 -1.51
C ALA A 238 -7.04 39.04 -1.18
N LEU A 239 -7.71 37.95 -0.81
CA LEU A 239 -9.12 37.96 -0.40
C LEU A 239 -9.32 38.67 0.95
N ASP A 240 -8.41 38.45 1.88
CA ASP A 240 -8.44 39.13 3.20
C ASP A 240 -8.21 40.64 3.04
N ALA A 241 -7.30 41.05 2.17
CA ALA A 241 -7.09 42.46 1.81
C ALA A 241 -8.34 43.10 1.19
N ILE A 242 -9.04 42.38 0.30
CA ILE A 242 -10.31 42.84 -0.28
C ILE A 242 -11.41 42.92 0.78
N ALA A 243 -11.48 41.99 1.71
CA ALA A 243 -12.44 41.97 2.78
C ALA A 243 -12.20 43.12 3.78
N GLU A 244 -10.94 43.44 4.05
CA GLU A 244 -10.52 44.56 4.89
C GLU A 244 -10.86 45.89 4.22
N ASP A 245 -10.55 46.10 2.94
CA ASP A 245 -10.93 47.28 2.14
C ASP A 245 -12.47 47.44 2.09
N ALA A 246 -13.21 46.34 1.88
CA ALA A 246 -14.67 46.36 1.90
C ALA A 246 -15.25 46.75 3.29
N THR A 247 -14.62 46.29 4.36
CA THR A 247 -15.00 46.64 5.73
C THR A 247 -14.74 48.12 6.00
N GLU A 248 -13.60 48.65 5.56
CA GLU A 248 -13.25 50.08 5.72
C GLU A 248 -14.19 50.97 4.88
N ARG A 249 -14.49 50.60 3.64
CA ARG A 249 -15.47 51.32 2.80
C ARG A 249 -16.87 51.32 3.42
N SER A 250 -17.30 50.18 3.97
CA SER A 250 -18.56 50.09 4.68
C SER A 250 -18.61 51.00 5.88
N ARG A 251 -17.52 51.12 6.63
CA ARG A 251 -17.35 52.03 7.75
C ARG A 251 -17.43 53.49 7.30
N ALA A 252 -16.74 53.85 6.22
CA ALA A 252 -16.76 55.21 5.66
C ALA A 252 -18.17 55.61 5.18
N LEU A 253 -18.88 54.72 4.46
CA LEU A 253 -20.24 54.95 3.98
C LEU A 253 -21.24 55.16 5.15
N LEU A 254 -21.08 54.38 6.25
CA LEU A 254 -21.91 54.58 7.45
C LEU A 254 -21.65 55.92 8.12
N LEU A 255 -20.40 56.37 8.14
CA LEU A 255 -20.01 57.68 8.72
C LEU A 255 -20.45 58.83 7.83
N GLU A 256 -20.36 58.75 6.49
CA GLU A 256 -20.75 59.80 5.59
C GLU A 256 -22.26 60.00 5.47
N ARG A 257 -23.07 58.95 5.58
CA ARG A 257 -24.54 58.99 5.47
C ARG A 257 -25.25 59.19 6.80
N SER A 258 -24.54 59.48 7.89
CA SER A 258 -25.10 59.50 9.24
C SER A 258 -25.21 60.93 9.85
N ASP A 259 -25.50 61.96 9.07
CA ASP A 259 -25.74 63.30 9.58
C ASP A 259 -26.82 63.32 10.68
N GLY A 260 -27.88 62.50 10.51
CA GLY A 260 -28.90 62.31 11.54
C GLY A 260 -28.38 61.63 12.81
N PHE A 261 -27.44 60.72 12.68
CA PHE A 261 -26.82 60.01 13.81
C PHE A 261 -25.86 60.92 14.57
N ARG A 262 -25.08 61.74 13.90
CA ARG A 262 -24.21 62.76 14.53
C ARG A 262 -25.06 63.79 15.30
N SER A 263 -26.11 64.33 14.64
CA SER A 263 -27.02 65.28 15.28
C SER A 263 -27.70 64.68 16.51
N PHE A 264 -28.11 63.45 16.46
CA PHE A 264 -28.70 62.72 17.59
C PHE A 264 -27.68 62.49 18.73
N THR A 265 -26.44 62.07 18.37
CA THR A 265 -25.37 61.87 19.39
C THR A 265 -24.98 63.17 20.09
N ASP A 266 -24.88 64.24 19.31
CA ASP A 266 -24.61 65.61 19.90
C ASP A 266 -25.74 66.05 20.77
N ALA A 267 -26.99 65.85 20.37
CA ALA A 267 -28.15 66.15 21.21
C ALA A 267 -28.17 65.34 22.52
N MET A 268 -27.83 64.05 22.43
CA MET A 268 -27.74 63.14 23.57
C MET A 268 -26.62 63.54 24.54
N LYS A 269 -25.45 63.95 24.00
CA LYS A 269 -24.34 64.48 24.79
C LYS A 269 -24.72 65.72 25.56
N ASN A 270 -25.38 66.65 24.87
CA ASN A 270 -25.86 67.89 25.50
C ASN A 270 -26.93 67.65 26.58
N GLN A 271 -27.79 66.65 26.40
CA GLN A 271 -28.78 66.30 27.43
C GLN A 271 -28.14 65.51 28.56
N LEU A 272 -27.15 64.63 28.33
CA LEU A 272 -26.46 63.91 29.40
C LEU A 272 -25.77 64.83 30.39
N ASP A 273 -25.14 65.89 29.90
CA ASP A 273 -24.50 66.87 30.79
C ASP A 273 -25.48 67.59 31.76
N ARG A 274 -26.79 67.67 31.38
CA ARG A 274 -27.86 68.20 32.27
C ARG A 274 -28.31 67.21 33.35
N PHE A 275 -28.21 65.91 33.10
CA PHE A 275 -28.64 64.83 34.02
C PHE A 275 -27.49 64.25 34.83
N ALA A 276 -26.27 64.23 34.23
CA ALA A 276 -25.07 63.72 34.87
C ALA A 276 -23.85 64.57 34.48
N PRO A 277 -23.64 65.70 35.17
CA PRO A 277 -22.53 66.62 34.89
C PRO A 277 -21.18 65.95 35.01
N GLY A 278 -20.30 66.17 34.02
CA GLY A 278 -18.96 65.56 33.96
C GLY A 278 -18.87 64.21 33.24
N PHE A 279 -19.99 63.71 32.74
CA PHE A 279 -20.00 62.52 31.88
C PHE A 279 -20.18 62.87 30.40
N SER A 280 -19.47 62.18 29.53
CA SER A 280 -19.66 62.28 28.05
C SER A 280 -20.04 60.91 27.45
N VAL A 281 -20.95 60.95 26.48
CA VAL A 281 -21.31 59.77 25.74
C VAL A 281 -20.52 59.74 24.41
N LYS A 282 -19.91 58.57 24.09
CA LYS A 282 -19.34 58.27 22.80
C LYS A 282 -20.07 57.06 22.25
N VAL A 283 -20.71 57.22 21.12
CA VAL A 283 -21.39 56.12 20.42
C VAL A 283 -20.55 55.76 19.22
N ASP A 284 -19.97 54.55 19.22
CA ASP A 284 -19.21 54.03 18.13
C ASP A 284 -20.05 52.98 17.38
N TRP A 285 -19.96 52.99 16.07
CA TRP A 285 -20.57 51.98 15.22
C TRP A 285 -19.53 50.95 14.84
N THR A 286 -19.79 49.66 15.16
CA THR A 286 -18.96 48.54 14.73
C THR A 286 -19.57 47.95 13.50
N PRO A 287 -18.98 48.09 12.30
CA PRO A 287 -19.48 47.46 11.08
C PRO A 287 -19.37 45.95 11.19
N PRO A 288 -20.26 45.19 10.51
CA PRO A 288 -20.11 43.76 10.46
C PRO A 288 -18.77 43.40 9.79
N THR A 289 -18.02 42.47 10.37
CA THR A 289 -16.79 41.97 9.79
C THR A 289 -17.14 41.19 8.51
N ILE A 290 -16.70 41.71 7.36
CA ILE A 290 -16.81 41.00 6.09
C ILE A 290 -15.68 39.98 6.09
N ARG A 291 -16.00 38.69 6.20
CA ARG A 291 -15.02 37.61 6.02
C ARG A 291 -14.99 37.24 4.57
N GLY A 292 -13.81 37.10 3.97
CA GLY A 292 -13.63 36.55 2.64
C GLY A 292 -14.25 35.14 2.61
N ALA A 293 -15.08 34.87 1.61
CA ALA A 293 -15.54 33.51 1.39
C ALA A 293 -14.37 32.71 0.82
N THR A 294 -14.09 31.55 1.39
CA THR A 294 -13.10 30.64 0.81
C THR A 294 -13.54 30.25 -0.61
N PRO A 295 -12.70 30.45 -1.63
CA PRO A 295 -13.07 30.08 -3.00
C PRO A 295 -13.35 28.59 -3.07
N LYS A 296 -14.41 28.23 -3.79
CA LYS A 296 -14.75 26.82 -4.06
C LYS A 296 -14.17 26.42 -5.39
N LEU A 297 -13.42 25.35 -5.40
CA LEU A 297 -12.95 24.71 -6.62
C LEU A 297 -14.09 23.85 -7.20
N GLU A 298 -14.52 24.13 -8.42
CA GLU A 298 -15.48 23.31 -9.14
C GLU A 298 -14.82 22.74 -10.40
N VAL A 299 -14.78 21.41 -10.49
CA VAL A 299 -14.24 20.71 -11.65
C VAL A 299 -15.40 20.30 -12.56
N ASN A 300 -15.45 20.85 -13.76
CA ASN A 300 -16.40 20.50 -14.79
C ASN A 300 -15.71 19.76 -15.95
N ILE A 301 -16.32 18.67 -16.41
CA ILE A 301 -15.84 17.88 -17.54
C ILE A 301 -16.66 18.25 -18.78
N GLU A 302 -15.98 18.61 -19.86
CA GLU A 302 -16.60 18.87 -21.16
C GLU A 302 -16.51 17.63 -22.05
N SER A 303 -17.66 17.16 -22.54
CA SER A 303 -17.69 16.05 -23.52
C SER A 303 -17.25 16.55 -24.91
N ALA A 304 -16.94 15.61 -25.81
CA ALA A 304 -16.61 15.90 -27.21
C ALA A 304 -17.71 16.68 -27.96
N GLU A 305 -18.95 16.62 -27.46
CA GLU A 305 -20.10 17.34 -27.98
C GLU A 305 -20.27 18.74 -27.37
N GLY A 306 -19.33 19.18 -26.53
CA GLY A 306 -19.35 20.50 -25.87
C GLY A 306 -20.29 20.60 -24.66
N LEU A 307 -20.76 19.47 -24.14
CA LEU A 307 -21.62 19.46 -22.96
C LEU A 307 -20.77 19.45 -21.68
N GLN A 308 -20.86 20.51 -20.90
CA GLN A 308 -20.19 20.63 -19.60
C GLN A 308 -21.06 20.05 -18.48
N ARG A 309 -20.48 19.22 -17.64
CA ARG A 309 -21.12 18.65 -16.44
C ARG A 309 -20.14 18.60 -15.27
N PRO A 310 -20.62 18.83 -14.05
CA PRO A 310 -19.83 18.61 -12.86
C PRO A 310 -19.25 17.18 -12.81
N LEU A 311 -18.06 17.02 -12.25
CA LEU A 311 -17.38 15.73 -12.14
C LEU A 311 -18.25 14.68 -11.46
N SER A 312 -19.06 15.05 -10.45
CA SER A 312 -20.00 14.17 -9.75
C SER A 312 -21.08 13.52 -10.63
N TYR A 313 -21.31 14.07 -11.83
CA TYR A 313 -22.26 13.50 -12.81
C TYR A 313 -21.59 12.57 -13.83
N GLN A 314 -20.29 12.36 -13.73
CA GLN A 314 -19.54 11.44 -14.58
C GLN A 314 -19.52 10.03 -13.97
N GLY A 315 -19.32 9.00 -14.80
CA GLY A 315 -19.11 7.65 -14.31
C GLY A 315 -17.77 7.51 -13.55
N HIS A 316 -17.68 6.59 -12.61
CA HIS A 316 -16.50 6.36 -11.76
C HIS A 316 -15.19 6.21 -12.55
N GLY A 317 -15.22 5.60 -13.74
CA GLY A 317 -14.04 5.48 -14.60
C GLY A 317 -13.47 6.85 -15.05
N VAL A 318 -14.34 7.82 -15.42
CA VAL A 318 -13.92 9.17 -15.83
C VAL A 318 -13.42 9.96 -14.62
N GLN A 319 -14.10 9.84 -13.48
CA GLN A 319 -13.71 10.52 -12.25
C GLN A 319 -12.30 10.07 -11.79
N ARG A 320 -12.03 8.76 -11.82
CA ARG A 320 -10.68 8.21 -11.53
C ARG A 320 -9.66 8.58 -12.59
N ALA A 321 -10.03 8.55 -13.87
CA ALA A 321 -9.13 8.97 -14.94
C ALA A 321 -8.68 10.42 -14.77
N LEU A 322 -9.58 11.31 -14.30
CA LEU A 322 -9.22 12.70 -14.00
C LEU A 322 -8.21 12.80 -12.86
N MET A 323 -8.43 12.04 -11.77
CA MET A 323 -7.49 11.99 -10.64
C MET A 323 -6.10 11.53 -11.10
N TYR A 324 -6.03 10.48 -11.91
CA TYR A 324 -4.77 9.98 -12.45
C TYR A 324 -4.14 10.97 -13.44
N ALA A 325 -4.96 11.67 -14.23
CA ALA A 325 -4.47 12.74 -15.09
C ALA A 325 -3.89 13.91 -14.28
N ALA A 326 -4.49 14.25 -13.13
CA ALA A 326 -3.94 15.26 -12.22
C ALA A 326 -2.59 14.83 -11.63
N LEU A 327 -2.47 13.58 -11.18
CA LEU A 327 -1.18 13.01 -10.74
C LEU A 327 -0.13 13.03 -11.84
N THR A 328 -0.50 12.66 -13.08
CA THR A 328 0.42 12.69 -14.24
C THR A 328 0.83 14.11 -14.58
N ALA A 329 -0.12 15.06 -14.56
CA ALA A 329 0.16 16.46 -14.84
C ALA A 329 1.11 17.08 -13.82
N GLN A 330 1.02 16.65 -12.55
CA GLN A 330 1.96 17.07 -11.51
C GLN A 330 3.36 16.54 -11.79
N VAL A 331 3.51 15.29 -12.23
CA VAL A 331 4.80 14.76 -12.70
C VAL A 331 5.41 15.63 -13.80
N GLU A 332 4.60 16.06 -14.76
CA GLU A 332 5.07 16.90 -15.87
C GLU A 332 5.39 18.34 -15.42
N ALA A 333 4.60 18.89 -14.49
CA ALA A 333 4.79 20.25 -13.97
C ALA A 333 6.02 20.38 -13.05
N ASP A 334 6.27 19.37 -12.20
CA ASP A 334 7.37 19.36 -11.24
C ASP A 334 8.76 19.08 -11.83
N ALA A 335 8.89 19.04 -13.16
CA ALA A 335 10.18 18.84 -13.84
C ALA A 335 11.28 19.85 -13.42
N GLY A 336 10.99 20.81 -12.55
CA GLY A 336 11.93 21.82 -12.05
C GLY A 336 11.72 22.35 -10.63
N ALA A 337 10.66 21.95 -9.92
CA ALA A 337 10.40 22.40 -8.55
C ALA A 337 10.48 21.20 -7.57
N ARG A 338 11.20 21.34 -6.45
CA ARG A 338 11.13 20.41 -5.32
C ARG A 338 9.82 20.71 -4.57
N GLY A 339 8.78 19.92 -4.82
CA GLY A 339 7.57 19.92 -4.00
C GLY A 339 7.82 19.20 -2.66
N ASP A 340 6.93 19.41 -1.69
CA ASP A 340 6.95 18.68 -0.42
C ASP A 340 6.73 17.18 -0.65
N PRO A 341 7.30 16.30 0.20
CA PRO A 341 7.13 14.85 0.07
C PRO A 341 5.66 14.46 0.23
N ILE A 342 5.18 13.55 -0.62
CA ILE A 342 3.80 13.07 -0.57
C ILE A 342 3.80 11.57 -0.28
N LEU A 343 3.11 11.17 0.79
CA LEU A 343 2.76 9.78 1.04
C LEU A 343 1.40 9.47 0.42
N LEU A 344 1.42 8.80 -0.74
CA LEU A 344 0.24 8.46 -1.51
C LEU A 344 -0.18 7.00 -1.26
N VAL A 345 -1.36 6.81 -0.71
CA VAL A 345 -1.95 5.49 -0.45
C VAL A 345 -3.13 5.26 -1.40
N ILE A 346 -3.09 4.20 -2.21
CA ILE A 346 -4.13 3.90 -3.21
C ILE A 346 -4.69 2.50 -3.00
N GLU A 347 -6.01 2.38 -2.89
CA GLU A 347 -6.68 1.09 -2.89
C GLU A 347 -7.17 0.74 -4.29
N GLU A 348 -6.73 -0.43 -4.79
CA GLU A 348 -7.12 -1.01 -6.07
C GLU A 348 -7.11 0.01 -7.24
N PRO A 349 -5.95 0.53 -7.65
CA PRO A 349 -5.84 1.52 -8.72
C PRO A 349 -6.45 1.04 -10.05
N GLU A 350 -6.55 -0.28 -10.28
CA GLU A 350 -7.18 -0.89 -11.44
C GLU A 350 -8.72 -0.82 -11.44
N ALA A 351 -9.35 -0.57 -10.30
CA ALA A 351 -10.81 -0.59 -10.22
C ALA A 351 -11.44 0.40 -11.19
N PHE A 352 -12.41 -0.06 -11.98
CA PHE A 352 -13.11 0.69 -13.04
C PHE A 352 -12.22 1.20 -14.19
N GLN A 353 -10.97 0.69 -14.34
CA GLN A 353 -10.06 1.10 -15.40
C GLN A 353 -9.99 0.06 -16.54
N HIS A 354 -9.79 0.55 -17.75
CA HIS A 354 -9.49 -0.32 -18.89
C HIS A 354 -8.04 -0.86 -18.76
N PRO A 355 -7.74 -2.12 -19.18
CA PRO A 355 -6.39 -2.70 -19.05
C PRO A 355 -5.25 -1.83 -19.61
N LEU A 356 -5.47 -1.10 -20.70
CA LEU A 356 -4.46 -0.16 -21.22
C LEU A 356 -4.25 1.04 -20.29
N SER A 357 -5.32 1.55 -19.67
CA SER A 357 -5.22 2.63 -18.68
C SER A 357 -4.49 2.15 -17.42
N CYS A 358 -4.68 0.89 -17.00
CA CYS A 358 -3.93 0.29 -15.89
C CYS A 358 -2.42 0.31 -16.17
N ARG A 359 -1.97 -0.03 -17.39
CA ARG A 359 -0.55 0.01 -17.74
C ARG A 359 0.04 1.43 -17.71
N VAL A 360 -0.71 2.42 -18.24
CA VAL A 360 -0.30 3.83 -18.17
C VAL A 360 -0.18 4.28 -16.72
N LEU A 361 -1.21 4.00 -15.90
CA LEU A 361 -1.20 4.37 -14.49
C LEU A 361 -0.06 3.69 -13.72
N SER A 362 0.15 2.40 -13.93
CA SER A 362 1.24 1.65 -13.31
C SER A 362 2.61 2.27 -13.63
N ALA A 363 2.84 2.65 -14.90
CA ALA A 363 4.07 3.36 -15.30
C ALA A 363 4.17 4.74 -14.62
N THR A 364 3.06 5.49 -14.53
CA THR A 364 3.01 6.80 -13.86
C THR A 364 3.34 6.68 -12.37
N LEU A 365 2.76 5.70 -11.65
CA LEU A 365 3.06 5.49 -10.22
C LEU A 365 4.54 5.16 -10.01
N ARG A 366 5.12 4.33 -10.87
CA ARG A 366 6.55 4.05 -10.83
C ARG A 366 7.41 5.30 -11.07
N GLU A 367 7.03 6.14 -12.01
CA GLU A 367 7.74 7.39 -12.29
C GLU A 367 7.63 8.39 -11.13
N LEU A 368 6.46 8.52 -10.52
CA LEU A 368 6.24 9.33 -9.32
C LEU A 368 7.10 8.85 -8.15
N SER A 369 7.21 7.53 -7.93
CA SER A 369 8.00 6.98 -6.84
C SER A 369 9.51 7.23 -6.96
N GLN A 370 10.00 7.58 -8.15
CA GLN A 370 11.38 8.01 -8.39
C GLN A 370 11.62 9.49 -8.07
N ARG A 371 10.58 10.21 -7.67
CA ARG A 371 10.60 11.63 -7.29
C ARG A 371 10.29 11.77 -5.80
N ASN A 372 9.55 12.79 -5.41
CA ASN A 372 9.20 13.08 -4.02
C ASN A 372 7.96 12.31 -3.53
N TYR A 373 7.53 11.24 -4.23
CA TYR A 373 6.38 10.44 -3.81
C TYR A 373 6.82 9.14 -3.17
N GLN A 374 6.25 8.82 -2.02
CA GLN A 374 6.23 7.47 -1.50
C GLN A 374 4.83 6.89 -1.73
N ILE A 375 4.74 5.76 -2.44
CA ILE A 375 3.47 5.23 -2.90
C ILE A 375 3.25 3.84 -2.33
N ILE A 376 2.11 3.64 -1.67
CA ILE A 376 1.67 2.36 -1.14
C ILE A 376 0.32 2.04 -1.77
N TYR A 377 0.18 0.91 -2.43
CA TYR A 377 -1.09 0.53 -3.02
C TYR A 377 -1.42 -0.94 -2.82
N SER A 378 -2.72 -1.25 -2.77
CA SER A 378 -3.20 -2.63 -2.88
C SER A 378 -3.63 -2.90 -4.32
N THR A 379 -3.37 -4.11 -4.81
CA THR A 379 -3.79 -4.49 -6.16
C THR A 379 -4.10 -5.98 -6.29
N HIS A 380 -5.02 -6.32 -7.20
CA HIS A 380 -5.28 -7.66 -7.70
C HIS A 380 -4.86 -7.82 -9.17
N SER A 381 -4.25 -6.79 -9.75
CA SER A 381 -3.88 -6.78 -11.16
C SER A 381 -2.37 -7.01 -11.35
N PRO A 382 -1.97 -8.00 -12.16
CA PRO A 382 -0.57 -8.24 -12.47
C PRO A 382 0.11 -7.06 -13.18
N TYR A 383 -0.66 -6.13 -13.76
CA TYR A 383 -0.11 -4.94 -14.42
C TYR A 383 0.52 -3.94 -13.45
N PHE A 384 0.24 -4.04 -12.16
CA PHE A 384 0.81 -3.19 -11.11
C PHE A 384 1.95 -3.88 -10.34
N ILE A 385 2.39 -5.06 -10.79
CA ILE A 385 3.53 -5.76 -10.21
C ILE A 385 4.77 -5.47 -11.07
N HIS A 386 5.78 -4.94 -10.43
CA HIS A 386 7.05 -4.56 -11.06
C HIS A 386 8.17 -5.48 -10.59
N PRO A 387 8.55 -6.52 -11.36
CA PRO A 387 9.60 -7.45 -10.95
C PRO A 387 10.95 -6.80 -10.63
N GLU A 388 11.24 -5.65 -11.24
CA GLU A 388 12.43 -4.85 -10.96
C GLU A 388 12.40 -4.12 -9.61
N LEU A 389 11.23 -4.05 -8.96
CA LEU A 389 11.02 -3.43 -7.65
C LEU A 389 10.55 -4.45 -6.61
N ILE A 390 11.14 -5.63 -6.64
CA ILE A 390 10.74 -6.78 -5.82
C ILE A 390 10.80 -6.47 -4.31
N GLY A 391 11.75 -5.65 -3.87
CA GLY A 391 11.85 -5.20 -2.48
C GLY A 391 10.61 -4.46 -1.98
N GLY A 392 9.84 -3.84 -2.88
CA GLY A 392 8.57 -3.18 -2.56
C GLY A 392 7.34 -4.10 -2.56
N LEU A 393 7.48 -5.40 -2.83
CA LEU A 393 6.35 -6.31 -2.87
C LEU A 393 6.03 -6.85 -1.47
N ARG A 394 4.77 -6.74 -1.06
CA ARG A 394 4.23 -7.26 0.21
C ARG A 394 3.10 -8.22 -0.09
N ILE A 395 3.29 -9.49 0.27
CA ILE A 395 2.36 -10.59 -0.04
C ILE A 395 1.54 -10.89 1.20
N PHE A 396 0.25 -10.65 1.11
CA PHE A 396 -0.70 -10.83 2.20
C PHE A 396 -1.35 -12.20 2.10
N ARG A 397 -1.31 -12.95 3.18
CA ARG A 397 -1.98 -14.24 3.34
C ARG A 397 -2.84 -14.24 4.59
N ARG A 398 -3.94 -14.97 4.53
CA ARG A 398 -4.74 -15.24 5.71
C ARG A 398 -4.29 -16.57 6.31
N GLU A 399 -3.93 -16.55 7.56
CA GLU A 399 -3.63 -17.74 8.34
C GLU A 399 -4.74 -18.01 9.35
N ASP A 400 -5.34 -19.21 9.27
CA ASP A 400 -6.27 -19.71 10.27
C ASP A 400 -5.53 -20.71 11.15
N ARG A 401 -5.03 -20.26 12.30
CA ARG A 401 -4.41 -21.16 13.29
C ARG A 401 -5.49 -21.73 14.19
N ALA A 402 -5.58 -23.05 14.23
CA ALA A 402 -6.55 -23.75 15.06
C ALA A 402 -6.43 -23.29 16.53
N GLY A 403 -7.48 -22.69 17.07
CA GLY A 403 -7.55 -22.19 18.44
C GLY A 403 -7.10 -20.75 18.66
N ASP A 404 -6.63 -20.03 17.65
CA ASP A 404 -6.04 -18.69 17.81
C ASP A 404 -6.77 -17.61 16.97
N GLY A 405 -7.71 -18.03 16.12
CA GLY A 405 -8.44 -17.15 15.20
C GLY A 405 -7.67 -16.81 13.93
N ALA A 406 -8.40 -16.25 12.97
CA ALA A 406 -7.83 -15.85 11.69
C ALA A 406 -7.02 -14.56 11.83
N SER A 407 -5.81 -14.54 11.28
CA SER A 407 -4.94 -13.37 11.25
C SER A 407 -4.29 -13.18 9.88
N THR A 408 -3.87 -11.96 9.60
CA THR A 408 -3.07 -11.63 8.42
C THR A 408 -1.61 -11.95 8.67
N HIS A 409 -0.98 -12.63 7.73
CA HIS A 409 0.47 -12.79 7.62
C HIS A 409 0.97 -12.02 6.40
N ILE A 410 2.11 -11.34 6.52
CA ILE A 410 2.69 -10.52 5.46
C ILE A 410 4.11 -10.98 5.19
N GLU A 411 4.36 -11.40 3.96
CA GLU A 411 5.69 -11.76 3.49
C GLU A 411 6.26 -10.63 2.64
N SER A 412 7.53 -10.32 2.87
CA SER A 412 8.31 -9.40 2.05
C SER A 412 9.30 -10.19 1.21
N LEU A 413 9.43 -9.87 -0.06
CA LEU A 413 10.48 -10.42 -0.88
C LEU A 413 11.79 -9.66 -0.60
N ASP A 414 12.75 -10.37 -0.02
CA ASP A 414 14.06 -9.83 0.27
C ASP A 414 15.00 -10.04 -0.92
N GLU A 415 15.55 -8.93 -1.43
CA GLU A 415 16.50 -8.95 -2.56
C GLU A 415 17.77 -9.75 -2.25
N ALA A 416 18.26 -9.74 -1.00
CA ALA A 416 19.42 -10.51 -0.60
C ALA A 416 19.11 -12.01 -0.62
N ARG A 417 17.94 -12.40 -0.13
CA ARG A 417 17.46 -13.78 -0.17
C ARG A 417 17.23 -14.25 -1.62
N LEU A 418 16.66 -13.39 -2.48
CA LEU A 418 16.53 -13.70 -3.91
C LEU A 418 17.90 -14.02 -4.50
N LEU A 419 18.89 -13.17 -4.28
CA LEU A 419 20.25 -13.39 -4.80
C LEU A 419 20.85 -14.70 -4.29
N GLU A 420 20.72 -15.01 -3.00
CA GLU A 420 21.26 -16.24 -2.41
C GLU A 420 20.63 -17.50 -3.03
N VAL A 421 19.30 -17.54 -3.10
CA VAL A 421 18.59 -18.68 -3.71
C VAL A 421 18.93 -18.80 -5.19
N TRP A 422 19.04 -17.66 -5.89
CA TRP A 422 19.41 -17.65 -7.30
C TRP A 422 20.80 -18.23 -7.54
N LEU A 423 21.79 -17.84 -6.75
CA LEU A 423 23.15 -18.38 -6.83
C LEU A 423 23.18 -19.91 -6.62
N GLN A 424 22.36 -20.43 -5.72
CA GLN A 424 22.25 -21.86 -5.46
C GLN A 424 21.57 -22.62 -6.62
N VAL A 425 20.43 -22.12 -7.11
CA VAL A 425 19.66 -22.78 -8.19
C VAL A 425 20.45 -22.84 -9.49
N PHE A 426 21.13 -21.74 -9.85
CA PHE A 426 21.84 -21.59 -11.12
C PHE A 426 23.34 -21.86 -11.02
N GLU A 427 23.87 -22.24 -9.85
CA GLU A 427 25.29 -22.51 -9.59
C GLU A 427 26.21 -21.35 -10.05
N LEU A 428 25.83 -20.12 -9.71
CA LEU A 428 26.55 -18.93 -10.11
C LEU A 428 27.50 -18.44 -8.99
N GLU A 429 28.56 -17.72 -9.37
CA GLU A 429 29.49 -17.15 -8.44
C GLU A 429 29.01 -15.76 -7.95
N ARG A 430 29.03 -15.54 -6.63
CA ARG A 430 28.67 -14.24 -6.02
C ARG A 430 29.56 -13.09 -6.49
N ALA A 431 30.79 -13.37 -6.89
CA ALA A 431 31.72 -12.35 -7.38
C ALA A 431 31.31 -11.70 -8.71
N THR A 432 30.50 -12.40 -9.51
CA THR A 432 30.08 -11.98 -10.86
C THR A 432 28.60 -11.69 -10.98
N THR A 433 27.82 -12.00 -9.93
CA THR A 433 26.34 -11.89 -9.95
C THR A 433 25.87 -10.87 -8.93
N THR A 434 25.06 -9.91 -9.36
CA THR A 434 24.44 -8.88 -8.52
C THR A 434 22.93 -9.05 -8.53
N THR A 435 22.23 -8.53 -7.51
CA THR A 435 20.75 -8.52 -7.47
C THR A 435 20.17 -7.87 -8.72
N GLN A 436 20.76 -6.77 -9.17
CA GLN A 436 20.31 -6.08 -10.38
C GLN A 436 20.44 -6.96 -11.64
N SER A 437 21.51 -7.76 -11.77
CA SER A 437 21.67 -8.69 -12.89
C SER A 437 20.64 -9.82 -12.84
N VAL A 438 20.29 -10.30 -11.65
CA VAL A 438 19.25 -11.31 -11.43
C VAL A 438 17.88 -10.76 -11.83
N LEU A 439 17.52 -9.57 -11.36
CA LEU A 439 16.25 -8.92 -11.69
C LEU A 439 16.11 -8.66 -13.20
N ALA A 440 17.17 -8.18 -13.85
CA ALA A 440 17.19 -7.98 -15.30
C ALA A 440 17.03 -9.30 -16.08
N HIS A 441 17.57 -10.41 -15.55
CA HIS A 441 17.40 -11.75 -16.13
C HIS A 441 15.98 -12.29 -15.92
N LEU A 442 15.38 -12.05 -14.75
CA LEU A 442 14.02 -12.49 -14.41
C LEU A 442 12.94 -11.79 -15.24
N GLN A 443 13.08 -10.50 -15.48
CA GLN A 443 12.04 -9.67 -16.09
C GLN A 443 11.40 -10.25 -17.36
N PRO A 444 12.16 -10.79 -18.35
CA PRO A 444 11.56 -11.39 -19.55
C PRO A 444 10.74 -12.66 -19.28
N HIS A 445 10.97 -13.33 -18.15
CA HIS A 445 10.29 -14.56 -17.76
C HIS A 445 9.04 -14.33 -16.90
N LEU A 446 8.74 -13.08 -16.53
CA LEU A 446 7.62 -12.70 -15.68
C LEU A 446 6.62 -11.77 -16.41
N PRO A 447 6.04 -12.22 -17.54
CA PRO A 447 4.93 -11.50 -18.16
C PRO A 447 3.71 -11.52 -17.24
N ALA A 448 2.71 -10.66 -17.51
CA ALA A 448 1.52 -10.50 -16.69
C ALA A 448 0.79 -11.84 -16.41
N GLU A 449 0.76 -12.74 -17.38
CA GLU A 449 0.15 -14.06 -17.27
C GLU A 449 0.86 -14.95 -16.22
N VAL A 450 2.18 -14.82 -16.08
CA VAL A 450 2.97 -15.54 -15.06
C VAL A 450 2.85 -14.85 -13.71
N LEU A 451 2.84 -13.52 -13.68
CA LEU A 451 2.65 -12.74 -12.44
C LEU A 451 1.28 -12.95 -11.81
N GLU A 452 0.27 -13.39 -12.59
CA GLU A 452 -1.02 -13.83 -12.06
C GLU A 452 -0.86 -14.97 -11.04
N GLY A 453 0.16 -15.79 -11.19
CA GLY A 453 0.51 -16.85 -10.24
C GLY A 453 0.77 -16.40 -8.81
N LEU A 454 1.17 -15.14 -8.60
CA LEU A 454 1.35 -14.56 -7.25
C LEU A 454 0.04 -14.49 -6.44
N PHE A 455 -1.10 -14.54 -7.10
CA PHE A 455 -2.41 -14.54 -6.48
C PHE A 455 -2.97 -15.96 -6.25
N ALA A 456 -2.30 -16.99 -6.80
CA ALA A 456 -2.67 -18.38 -6.63
C ALA A 456 -2.16 -18.95 -5.30
N ARG A 457 -2.84 -19.97 -4.78
CA ARG A 457 -2.35 -20.81 -3.69
C ARG A 457 -1.22 -21.71 -4.16
N LEU A 458 -1.40 -22.31 -5.34
CA LEU A 458 -0.48 -23.21 -5.98
C LEU A 458 -0.42 -22.95 -7.50
N CYS A 459 0.76 -23.01 -8.09
CA CYS A 459 0.96 -22.90 -9.52
C CYS A 459 1.46 -24.23 -10.10
N VAL A 460 0.72 -24.81 -11.03
CA VAL A 460 1.20 -25.91 -11.87
C VAL A 460 1.93 -25.29 -13.06
N LEU A 461 3.26 -25.44 -13.08
CA LEU A 461 4.10 -24.88 -14.13
C LEU A 461 4.28 -25.92 -15.24
N VAL A 462 4.01 -25.55 -16.49
CA VAL A 462 4.15 -26.42 -17.65
C VAL A 462 5.02 -25.79 -18.74
N GLU A 463 5.60 -26.57 -19.63
CA GLU A 463 6.47 -26.04 -20.69
C GLU A 463 5.69 -25.21 -21.72
N GLY A 464 4.52 -25.69 -22.10
CA GLY A 464 3.74 -25.08 -23.16
C GLY A 464 2.23 -25.31 -23.08
N PRO A 465 1.48 -24.75 -24.04
CA PRO A 465 0.03 -24.82 -24.05
C PRO A 465 -0.53 -26.25 -24.26
N GLY A 466 0.25 -27.15 -24.84
CA GLY A 466 -0.11 -28.58 -24.99
C GLY A 466 -0.18 -29.26 -23.62
N ASP A 467 0.86 -29.08 -22.81
CA ASP A 467 0.92 -29.67 -21.47
C ASP A 467 -0.14 -29.07 -20.56
N ALA A 468 -0.37 -27.74 -20.66
CA ALA A 468 -1.47 -27.09 -19.96
C ALA A 468 -2.83 -27.70 -20.33
N ALA A 469 -3.05 -28.03 -21.58
CA ALA A 469 -4.27 -28.69 -22.02
C ALA A 469 -4.43 -30.08 -21.38
N VAL A 470 -3.36 -30.85 -21.28
CA VAL A 470 -3.39 -32.20 -20.65
C VAL A 470 -3.63 -32.08 -19.13
N VAL A 471 -2.95 -31.14 -18.44
CA VAL A 471 -3.16 -30.92 -17.00
C VAL A 471 -4.62 -30.54 -16.71
N ARG A 472 -5.19 -29.61 -17.48
CA ARG A 472 -6.60 -29.20 -17.33
C ARG A 472 -7.57 -30.34 -17.69
N ALA A 473 -7.22 -31.17 -18.70
CA ALA A 473 -8.01 -32.34 -19.05
C ALA A 473 -7.98 -33.41 -17.93
N ALA A 474 -6.80 -33.67 -17.34
CA ALA A 474 -6.66 -34.59 -16.21
C ALA A 474 -7.52 -34.16 -15.01
N ALA A 475 -7.55 -32.86 -14.69
CA ALA A 475 -8.42 -32.31 -13.68
C ALA A 475 -9.90 -32.46 -14.02
N SER A 476 -10.28 -32.10 -15.26
CA SER A 476 -11.68 -32.17 -15.73
C SER A 476 -12.26 -33.58 -15.70
N LEU A 477 -11.47 -34.60 -16.06
CA LEU A 477 -11.88 -36.00 -16.00
C LEU A 477 -12.23 -36.48 -14.59
N ARG A 478 -11.71 -35.82 -13.58
CA ARG A 478 -12.01 -36.11 -12.17
C ARG A 478 -13.02 -35.12 -11.55
N GLY A 479 -13.58 -34.23 -12.38
CA GLY A 479 -14.50 -33.21 -11.91
C GLY A 479 -13.86 -32.17 -10.98
N LEU A 480 -12.54 -31.97 -11.10
CA LEU A 480 -11.80 -30.99 -10.30
C LEU A 480 -11.89 -29.61 -10.96
N ASP A 481 -12.22 -28.61 -10.18
CA ASP A 481 -12.19 -27.19 -10.56
C ASP A 481 -10.93 -26.55 -9.97
N LEU A 482 -9.88 -26.42 -10.80
CA LEU A 482 -8.59 -25.88 -10.38
C LEU A 482 -8.70 -24.41 -10.00
N ASP A 483 -9.45 -23.62 -10.75
CA ASP A 483 -9.57 -22.19 -10.52
C ASP A 483 -10.28 -21.92 -9.17
N SER A 484 -11.37 -22.63 -8.87
CA SER A 484 -12.07 -22.56 -7.58
C SER A 484 -11.19 -23.04 -6.41
N ALA A 485 -10.24 -23.94 -6.66
CA ALA A 485 -9.28 -24.40 -5.67
C ALA A 485 -8.07 -23.46 -5.49
N GLY A 486 -8.02 -22.35 -6.22
CA GLY A 486 -6.90 -21.41 -6.20
C GLY A 486 -5.63 -21.95 -6.86
N ILE A 487 -5.77 -22.87 -7.80
CA ILE A 487 -4.65 -23.48 -8.55
C ILE A 487 -4.59 -22.87 -9.95
N SER A 488 -3.47 -22.21 -10.27
CA SER A 488 -3.21 -21.67 -11.59
C SER A 488 -2.33 -22.62 -12.42
N VAL A 489 -2.68 -22.84 -13.69
CA VAL A 489 -1.84 -23.61 -14.63
C VAL A 489 -1.16 -22.63 -15.56
N LEU A 490 0.16 -22.46 -15.38
CA LEU A 490 0.97 -21.47 -16.06
C LEU A 490 1.96 -22.12 -17.01
N HIS A 491 2.04 -21.66 -18.25
CA HIS A 491 3.10 -22.09 -19.17
C HIS A 491 4.28 -21.11 -19.15
N THR A 492 5.49 -21.66 -19.10
CA THR A 492 6.73 -20.89 -18.90
C THR A 492 7.45 -20.55 -20.19
N SER A 493 6.86 -20.82 -21.37
CA SER A 493 7.50 -20.68 -22.69
C SER A 493 8.73 -21.57 -22.90
N GLY A 494 8.69 -22.75 -22.29
CA GLY A 494 9.70 -23.81 -22.42
C GLY A 494 10.42 -24.12 -21.10
N LYS A 495 11.04 -25.31 -21.08
CA LYS A 495 11.74 -25.89 -19.93
C LYS A 495 12.82 -24.94 -19.34
N ALA A 496 13.59 -24.26 -20.20
CA ALA A 496 14.68 -23.36 -19.76
C ALA A 496 14.21 -22.15 -18.95
N ALA A 497 12.96 -21.71 -19.14
CA ALA A 497 12.38 -20.59 -18.39
C ALA A 497 11.76 -21.03 -17.05
N MET A 498 11.41 -22.30 -16.92
CA MET A 498 10.70 -22.84 -15.75
C MET A 498 11.46 -22.66 -14.42
N PRO A 499 12.78 -22.85 -14.32
CA PRO A 499 13.51 -22.60 -13.07
C PRO A 499 13.40 -21.16 -12.59
N ASN A 500 13.39 -20.20 -13.52
CA ASN A 500 13.27 -18.76 -13.19
C ASN A 500 11.91 -18.46 -12.53
N VAL A 501 10.83 -18.95 -13.16
CA VAL A 501 9.46 -18.78 -12.67
C VAL A 501 9.24 -19.54 -11.37
N SER A 502 9.71 -20.79 -11.30
CA SER A 502 9.61 -21.63 -10.09
C SER A 502 10.30 -20.97 -8.89
N THR A 503 11.55 -20.51 -9.07
CA THR A 503 12.32 -19.83 -8.01
C THR A 503 11.62 -18.57 -7.54
N PHE A 504 11.13 -17.73 -8.45
CA PHE A 504 10.46 -16.49 -8.12
C PHE A 504 9.15 -16.72 -7.34
N LEU A 505 8.27 -17.61 -7.84
CA LEU A 505 7.01 -17.91 -7.18
C LEU A 505 7.21 -18.59 -5.82
N SER A 506 8.17 -19.50 -5.70
CA SER A 506 8.51 -20.15 -4.43
C SER A 506 9.02 -19.17 -3.39
N LEU A 507 9.84 -18.18 -3.78
CA LEU A 507 10.30 -17.10 -2.90
C LEU A 507 9.15 -16.19 -2.46
N ALA A 508 8.14 -16.05 -3.31
CA ALA A 508 6.91 -15.34 -3.00
C ALA A 508 5.92 -16.18 -2.14
N GLY A 509 6.35 -17.33 -1.62
CA GLY A 509 5.52 -18.22 -0.79
C GLY A 509 4.38 -18.89 -1.57
N VAL A 510 4.42 -18.92 -2.91
CA VAL A 510 3.47 -19.65 -3.75
C VAL A 510 3.99 -21.08 -3.91
N GLU A 511 3.16 -22.07 -3.62
CA GLU A 511 3.50 -23.45 -3.89
C GLU A 511 3.58 -23.70 -5.40
N VAL A 512 4.61 -24.40 -5.86
CA VAL A 512 4.80 -24.71 -7.28
C VAL A 512 4.88 -26.20 -7.52
N TYR A 513 4.23 -26.64 -8.59
CA TYR A 513 4.25 -28.04 -9.05
C TYR A 513 4.66 -28.06 -10.53
N PRO A 514 5.97 -28.23 -10.85
CA PRO A 514 6.44 -28.31 -12.22
C PRO A 514 6.04 -29.62 -12.90
N VAL A 515 5.64 -29.50 -14.16
CA VAL A 515 5.33 -30.61 -15.07
C VAL A 515 6.17 -30.40 -16.34
N PHE A 516 7.15 -31.25 -16.56
CA PHE A 516 8.15 -31.03 -17.62
C PHE A 516 8.60 -32.33 -18.29
N ASP A 517 9.24 -32.20 -19.46
CA ASP A 517 9.71 -33.30 -20.29
C ASP A 517 11.23 -33.48 -20.13
N LEU A 518 11.72 -34.71 -20.09
CA LEU A 518 13.17 -34.98 -20.00
C LEU A 518 13.85 -34.98 -21.39
N ASP A 519 13.08 -35.12 -22.48
CA ASP A 519 13.60 -35.09 -23.87
C ASP A 519 14.79 -36.04 -24.10
N ARG A 520 14.78 -37.21 -23.48
CA ARG A 520 15.90 -38.17 -23.50
C ARG A 520 16.24 -38.69 -24.89
N ASP A 521 15.33 -38.53 -25.85
CA ASP A 521 15.48 -38.93 -27.25
C ASP A 521 16.16 -37.88 -28.14
N LYS A 522 16.34 -36.64 -27.62
CA LYS A 522 16.94 -35.55 -28.39
C LYS A 522 18.46 -35.48 -28.24
N ALA A 523 19.16 -35.22 -29.36
CA ALA A 523 20.63 -35.20 -29.43
C ALA A 523 21.28 -34.08 -28.57
N GLU A 524 20.52 -33.05 -28.15
CA GLU A 524 20.96 -31.90 -27.34
C GLU A 524 20.73 -32.08 -25.84
N SER A 525 20.66 -33.31 -25.36
CA SER A 525 20.31 -33.70 -23.99
C SER A 525 21.10 -32.98 -22.86
N ASN A 526 22.34 -32.54 -23.14
CA ASN A 526 23.16 -31.87 -22.11
C ASN A 526 22.68 -30.47 -21.73
N GLN A 527 22.11 -29.68 -22.65
CA GLN A 527 21.52 -28.36 -22.30
C GLN A 527 20.21 -28.54 -21.54
N HIS A 528 19.40 -29.54 -21.94
CA HIS A 528 18.15 -29.87 -21.26
C HIS A 528 18.39 -30.33 -19.82
N ARG A 529 19.44 -31.14 -19.59
CA ARG A 529 19.80 -31.62 -18.26
C ARG A 529 20.18 -30.49 -17.28
N GLY A 530 20.80 -29.40 -17.76
CA GLY A 530 21.05 -28.21 -16.95
C GLY A 530 19.78 -27.60 -16.40
N ALA A 531 18.76 -27.41 -17.25
CA ALA A 531 17.46 -26.89 -16.86
C ALA A 531 16.72 -27.84 -15.90
N GLU A 532 16.77 -29.14 -16.11
CA GLU A 532 16.19 -30.16 -15.23
C GLU A 532 16.76 -30.05 -13.81
N LEU A 533 18.08 -30.00 -13.66
CA LEU A 533 18.75 -29.86 -12.38
C LEU A 533 18.41 -28.50 -11.70
N GLN A 534 18.27 -27.44 -12.48
CA GLN A 534 17.83 -26.14 -11.96
C GLN A 534 16.37 -26.18 -11.46
N ILE A 535 15.46 -26.89 -12.18
CA ILE A 535 14.10 -27.13 -11.70
C ILE A 535 14.14 -27.87 -10.36
N MET A 536 14.91 -28.97 -10.28
CA MET A 536 15.02 -29.75 -9.04
C MET A 536 15.55 -28.91 -7.86
N ARG A 537 16.59 -28.09 -8.09
CA ARG A 537 17.12 -27.18 -7.06
C ARG A 537 16.13 -26.10 -6.65
N SER A 538 15.31 -25.61 -7.59
CA SER A 538 14.27 -24.62 -7.25
C SER A 538 13.20 -25.19 -6.31
N LEU A 539 13.04 -26.54 -6.29
CA LEU A 539 12.17 -27.27 -5.38
C LEU A 539 12.90 -27.77 -4.10
N ALA A 540 14.16 -27.39 -3.91
CA ALA A 540 15.04 -27.90 -2.87
C ALA A 540 15.15 -29.45 -2.89
N ILE A 541 15.36 -30.01 -4.10
CA ILE A 541 15.57 -31.44 -4.34
C ILE A 541 16.95 -31.64 -4.94
N ASP A 542 17.74 -32.52 -4.35
CA ASP A 542 19.06 -32.90 -4.85
C ASP A 542 18.95 -34.10 -5.82
N GLY A 543 19.70 -34.03 -6.91
CA GLY A 543 19.82 -35.14 -7.87
C GLY A 543 18.98 -34.98 -9.14
N ASP A 544 19.07 -36.03 -9.99
CA ASP A 544 18.33 -36.08 -11.25
C ASP A 544 16.83 -36.39 -11.02
N PRO A 545 15.92 -35.85 -11.84
CA PRO A 545 14.50 -36.15 -11.74
C PRO A 545 14.17 -37.60 -12.07
N GLU A 546 13.26 -38.18 -11.30
CA GLU A 546 12.70 -39.51 -11.53
C GLU A 546 11.44 -39.40 -12.41
N VAL A 547 11.37 -40.27 -13.46
CA VAL A 547 10.23 -40.30 -14.39
C VAL A 547 8.95 -40.71 -13.67
N GLY A 548 7.88 -39.96 -13.88
CA GLY A 548 6.56 -40.22 -13.33
C GLY A 548 5.91 -39.00 -12.65
N VAL A 549 4.83 -39.29 -11.95
CA VAL A 549 4.08 -38.29 -11.16
C VAL A 549 4.47 -38.44 -9.70
N GLY A 550 5.31 -37.50 -9.22
CA GLY A 550 5.80 -37.46 -7.85
C GLY A 550 5.03 -36.48 -6.95
N GLU A 551 5.46 -36.36 -5.70
CA GLU A 551 4.86 -35.43 -4.74
C GLU A 551 5.09 -33.96 -5.09
N LYS A 552 6.28 -33.59 -5.60
CA LYS A 552 6.68 -32.19 -5.85
C LYS A 552 6.74 -31.81 -7.33
N TYR A 553 6.73 -32.78 -8.24
CA TYR A 553 6.79 -32.56 -9.69
C TYR A 553 6.28 -33.77 -10.44
N ALA A 554 6.05 -33.60 -11.75
CA ALA A 554 5.84 -34.69 -12.69
C ALA A 554 6.75 -34.53 -13.91
N CYS A 555 7.33 -35.63 -14.39
CA CYS A 555 8.11 -35.60 -15.63
C CYS A 555 8.03 -36.90 -16.41
N TRP A 556 8.27 -36.81 -17.73
CA TRP A 556 8.23 -37.94 -18.68
C TRP A 556 9.55 -38.10 -19.41
N GLU A 557 9.88 -39.31 -19.80
CA GLU A 557 11.16 -39.62 -20.44
C GLU A 557 11.36 -38.87 -21.77
N LYS A 558 10.27 -38.76 -22.57
CA LYS A 558 10.24 -37.99 -23.81
C LYS A 558 9.44 -36.70 -23.60
N ASN A 559 8.21 -36.67 -24.13
CA ASN A 559 7.26 -35.60 -23.87
C ASN A 559 5.88 -36.18 -23.55
N LEU A 560 5.06 -35.37 -22.85
CA LEU A 560 3.74 -35.80 -22.40
C LEU A 560 2.81 -36.23 -23.52
N THR A 561 2.86 -35.59 -24.69
CA THR A 561 2.03 -35.98 -25.84
C THR A 561 2.46 -37.36 -26.41
N GLU A 562 3.76 -37.63 -26.52
CA GLU A 562 4.26 -38.94 -26.95
C GLU A 562 3.96 -40.02 -25.90
N GLN A 563 4.09 -39.71 -24.64
CA GLN A 563 3.68 -40.63 -23.57
C GLN A 563 2.20 -41.04 -23.71
N LEU A 564 1.31 -40.08 -23.98
CA LEU A 564 -0.11 -40.36 -24.24
C LEU A 564 -0.33 -41.22 -25.48
N ARG A 565 0.44 -41.01 -26.57
CA ARG A 565 0.39 -41.82 -27.77
C ARG A 565 0.83 -43.25 -27.52
N ASP A 566 1.92 -43.41 -26.78
CA ASP A 566 2.43 -44.74 -26.42
C ASP A 566 1.42 -45.51 -25.54
N GLU A 567 0.80 -44.85 -24.57
CA GLU A 567 -0.19 -45.50 -23.69
C GLU A 567 -1.53 -45.82 -24.38
N LEU A 568 -2.04 -44.94 -25.24
CA LEU A 568 -3.32 -45.11 -25.91
C LEU A 568 -3.20 -45.89 -27.22
N GLY A 569 -2.00 -45.95 -27.80
CA GLY A 569 -1.70 -46.66 -29.04
C GLY A 569 -2.55 -46.16 -30.22
N ASP A 570 -3.02 -47.10 -31.08
CA ASP A 570 -3.83 -46.79 -32.26
C ASP A 570 -5.13 -46.00 -31.95
N SER A 571 -5.54 -45.96 -30.69
CA SER A 571 -6.74 -45.24 -30.26
C SER A 571 -6.48 -43.72 -30.15
N TYR A 572 -5.24 -43.27 -29.96
CA TYR A 572 -4.91 -41.85 -29.81
C TYR A 572 -5.32 -41.03 -31.03
N ASP A 573 -4.80 -41.35 -32.21
CA ASP A 573 -5.06 -40.58 -33.43
C ASP A 573 -6.55 -40.61 -33.83
N LYS A 574 -7.24 -41.72 -33.59
CA LYS A 574 -8.67 -41.87 -33.86
C LYS A 574 -9.48 -40.99 -32.90
N ALA A 575 -9.18 -41.05 -31.61
CA ALA A 575 -9.86 -40.25 -30.60
C ALA A 575 -9.59 -38.77 -30.81
N LEU A 576 -8.34 -38.38 -31.13
CA LEU A 576 -7.98 -36.98 -31.40
C LEU A 576 -8.73 -36.43 -32.64
N ALA A 577 -8.80 -37.18 -33.73
CA ALA A 577 -9.52 -36.76 -34.93
C ALA A 577 -11.00 -36.50 -34.64
N GLN A 578 -11.64 -37.42 -33.91
CA GLN A 578 -13.04 -37.32 -33.55
C GLN A 578 -13.32 -36.20 -32.54
N ALA A 579 -12.43 -36.03 -31.56
CA ALA A 579 -12.53 -34.96 -30.57
C ALA A 579 -12.33 -33.57 -31.21
N ALA A 580 -11.33 -33.42 -32.06
CA ALA A 580 -11.05 -32.20 -32.79
C ALA A 580 -12.23 -31.84 -33.73
N GLU A 581 -12.78 -32.79 -34.47
CA GLU A 581 -13.92 -32.59 -35.34
C GLU A 581 -15.16 -32.13 -34.57
N SER A 582 -15.46 -32.77 -33.42
CA SER A 582 -16.61 -32.41 -32.59
C SER A 582 -16.47 -31.02 -31.98
N CYS A 583 -15.25 -30.57 -31.70
CA CYS A 583 -14.95 -29.26 -31.19
C CYS A 583 -14.65 -28.19 -32.27
N GLY A 584 -14.71 -28.58 -33.57
CA GLY A 584 -14.46 -27.66 -34.69
C GLY A 584 -13.01 -27.29 -34.92
N TYR A 585 -12.06 -28.15 -34.49
CA TYR A 585 -10.62 -27.96 -34.65
C TYR A 585 -10.02 -28.97 -35.67
N SER A 586 -8.84 -28.63 -36.21
CA SER A 586 -8.00 -29.62 -36.86
C SER A 586 -7.23 -30.43 -35.81
N SER A 587 -6.92 -31.69 -36.10
CA SER A 587 -6.20 -32.59 -35.16
C SER A 587 -4.87 -31.95 -34.66
N SER A 588 -4.10 -31.32 -35.56
CA SER A 588 -2.83 -30.67 -35.20
C SER A 588 -2.94 -29.46 -34.26
N ARG A 589 -4.12 -28.80 -34.22
CA ARG A 589 -4.39 -27.70 -33.29
C ARG A 589 -5.12 -28.16 -32.02
N GLY A 590 -5.83 -29.29 -32.14
CA GLY A 590 -6.63 -29.84 -31.05
C GLY A 590 -5.80 -30.25 -29.83
N GLU A 591 -4.58 -30.74 -30.04
CA GLU A 591 -3.66 -31.14 -28.96
C GLU A 591 -3.30 -30.00 -27.96
N LYS A 592 -3.52 -28.74 -28.37
CA LYS A 592 -3.27 -27.55 -27.52
C LYS A 592 -4.53 -27.00 -26.87
N VAL A 593 -5.65 -27.68 -26.97
CA VAL A 593 -6.96 -27.22 -26.49
C VAL A 593 -7.48 -28.19 -25.44
N ALA A 594 -7.66 -27.67 -24.21
CA ALA A 594 -8.04 -28.50 -23.06
C ALA A 594 -9.36 -29.27 -23.26
N THR A 595 -10.36 -28.68 -23.92
CA THR A 595 -11.64 -29.36 -24.24
C THR A 595 -11.47 -30.49 -25.21
N VAL A 596 -10.60 -30.33 -26.24
CA VAL A 596 -10.29 -31.40 -27.20
C VAL A 596 -9.52 -32.53 -26.53
N MET A 597 -8.55 -32.17 -25.65
CA MET A 597 -7.80 -33.19 -24.91
C MET A 597 -8.69 -33.94 -23.91
N SER A 598 -9.61 -33.26 -23.22
CA SER A 598 -10.59 -33.92 -22.36
C SER A 598 -11.48 -34.91 -23.14
N GLU A 599 -11.99 -34.49 -24.29
CA GLU A 599 -12.83 -35.34 -25.14
C GLU A 599 -12.04 -36.48 -25.77
N LEU A 600 -10.77 -36.26 -26.18
CA LEU A 600 -9.86 -37.31 -26.63
C LEU A 600 -9.73 -38.42 -25.58
N LEU A 601 -9.44 -38.02 -24.33
CA LEU A 601 -9.24 -38.98 -23.24
C LEU A 601 -10.53 -39.75 -22.91
N GLN A 602 -11.69 -39.10 -22.90
CA GLN A 602 -12.98 -39.74 -22.72
C GLN A 602 -13.30 -40.75 -23.85
N ARG A 603 -13.04 -40.38 -25.08
CA ARG A 603 -13.23 -41.25 -26.24
C ARG A 603 -12.27 -42.44 -26.23
N ALA A 604 -11.00 -42.22 -25.84
CA ALA A 604 -10.04 -43.31 -25.69
C ALA A 604 -10.51 -44.30 -24.60
N GLU A 605 -11.03 -43.78 -23.47
CA GLU A 605 -11.58 -44.61 -22.41
C GLU A 605 -12.81 -45.43 -22.90
N ALA A 606 -13.70 -44.80 -23.68
CA ALA A 606 -14.83 -45.49 -24.31
C ALA A 606 -14.39 -46.59 -25.31
N MET A 607 -13.19 -46.46 -25.88
CA MET A 607 -12.55 -47.48 -26.71
C MET A 607 -11.80 -48.53 -25.86
N GLY A 608 -11.88 -48.48 -24.53
CA GLY A 608 -11.22 -49.40 -23.61
C GLY A 608 -9.75 -49.10 -23.38
N LYS A 609 -9.29 -47.88 -23.67
CA LYS A 609 -7.92 -47.42 -23.46
C LYS A 609 -7.87 -46.30 -22.46
N ARG A 610 -7.00 -46.42 -21.46
CA ARG A 610 -6.83 -45.42 -20.41
C ARG A 610 -5.35 -45.02 -20.30
N SER A 611 -5.08 -43.74 -20.13
CA SER A 611 -3.74 -43.27 -19.84
C SER A 611 -3.47 -43.35 -18.32
N GLU A 612 -2.42 -44.08 -17.94
CA GLU A 612 -1.96 -44.21 -16.58
C GLU A 612 -1.34 -42.88 -16.11
N SER A 613 -0.54 -42.23 -16.95
CA SER A 613 0.09 -40.93 -16.66
C SER A 613 -0.92 -39.86 -16.32
N VAL A 614 -1.98 -39.72 -17.15
CA VAL A 614 -3.08 -38.73 -16.88
C VAL A 614 -3.87 -39.12 -15.63
N SER A 615 -4.07 -40.40 -15.39
CA SER A 615 -4.80 -40.85 -14.20
C SER A 615 -4.05 -40.50 -12.92
N HIS A 616 -2.74 -40.77 -12.86
CA HIS A 616 -1.88 -40.43 -11.74
C HIS A 616 -1.76 -38.91 -11.57
N LEU A 617 -1.62 -38.14 -12.66
CA LEU A 617 -1.60 -36.68 -12.61
C LEU A 617 -2.90 -36.13 -12.04
N GLY A 618 -4.05 -36.64 -12.48
CA GLY A 618 -5.35 -36.24 -11.91
C GLY A 618 -5.49 -36.62 -10.43
N GLU A 619 -4.92 -37.77 -9.99
CA GLU A 619 -4.86 -38.14 -8.57
C GLU A 619 -4.02 -37.14 -7.74
N ARG A 620 -2.85 -36.80 -8.29
CA ARG A 620 -1.99 -35.81 -7.62
C ARG A 620 -2.63 -34.44 -7.52
N LEU A 621 -3.28 -33.98 -8.60
CA LEU A 621 -4.03 -32.70 -8.57
C LEU A 621 -5.16 -32.73 -7.53
N ALA A 622 -5.85 -33.88 -7.37
CA ALA A 622 -6.87 -34.01 -6.33
C ALA A 622 -6.29 -33.92 -4.90
N GLN A 623 -5.11 -34.50 -4.67
CA GLN A 623 -4.40 -34.37 -3.40
C GLN A 623 -3.97 -32.93 -3.13
N LEU A 624 -3.39 -32.25 -4.12
CA LEU A 624 -2.98 -30.85 -4.03
C LEU A 624 -4.15 -29.89 -3.78
N ILE A 625 -5.39 -30.27 -4.12
CA ILE A 625 -6.60 -29.52 -3.79
C ILE A 625 -7.00 -29.75 -2.32
N GLY A 626 -6.77 -30.97 -1.81
CA GLY A 626 -7.17 -31.37 -0.45
C GLY A 626 -6.18 -30.95 0.64
N ASP A 627 -4.93 -30.74 0.25
CA ASP A 627 -3.85 -30.22 1.11
C ASP A 627 -3.93 -28.68 1.21
#